data_d1bdfcba8b82b0fddba6fe11c4123904
#
_entry.id   d1bdfcba8b82b0fddba6fe11c4123904
#
_cell.length_a   1.000
_cell.length_b   1.000
_cell.length_c   1.000
_cell.angle_alpha   90.00
_cell.angle_beta   90.00
_cell.angle_gamma   90.00
#
_symmetry.space_group_name_H-M   'P 1'
#
loop_
_entity.id
_entity.type
_entity.pdbx_description
1 polymer ?
#
loop_
_entity_poly.entity_id
_entity_poly.type
_entity_poly.pdbx_seq_one_letter_code
_entity_poly.pdbx_strand_id
1 'polypeptide(L)'
;GTVIGGTTKLGNLMNRVAVGSGGFGVYASYLTGVPAANNRAVIKQNFGSAGAPVLVAFSGVANSTTGVANGMFNTFQSESVNASGETAFMAYMKTGVGGVTSADDWGLWRETGGGLQLMLREGQQAPGRPAGAVFHILSQHWLLDDGGMVVLATLRGTNVTSANSTGIWHIDTAGVVSVLL
;
A
#
# COMPACT_ATOMS: atom_id res chain seq x y z
N GLY A 1 -6.06 -21.28 -13.70
CA GLY A 1 -5.68 -20.34 -12.63
C GLY A 1 -6.53 -20.56 -11.38
N THR A 2 -5.99 -20.16 -10.22
CA THR A 2 -6.71 -20.26 -8.94
C THR A 2 -7.89 -19.30 -8.91
N VAL A 3 -9.07 -19.79 -8.53
CA VAL A 3 -10.29 -19.00 -8.40
C VAL A 3 -10.27 -18.26 -7.06
N ILE A 4 -10.52 -16.95 -7.07
CA ILE A 4 -10.59 -16.10 -5.87
C ILE A 4 -12.00 -15.58 -5.57
N GLY A 5 -12.96 -15.94 -6.39
CA GLY A 5 -14.38 -15.61 -6.23
C GLY A 5 -15.12 -15.73 -7.56
N GLY A 6 -16.22 -16.45 -7.59
CA GLY A 6 -17.01 -16.65 -8.80
C GLY A 6 -16.18 -17.16 -9.99
N THR A 7 -16.18 -16.41 -11.09
CA THR A 7 -15.39 -16.71 -12.31
C THR A 7 -14.02 -16.02 -12.31
N THR A 8 -13.72 -15.16 -11.32
CA THR A 8 -12.46 -14.42 -11.24
C THR A 8 -11.31 -15.34 -10.88
N LYS A 9 -10.25 -15.32 -11.64
CA LYS A 9 -9.06 -16.16 -11.45
C LYS A 9 -7.81 -15.31 -11.37
N LEU A 10 -6.78 -15.80 -10.67
CA LEU A 10 -5.44 -15.23 -10.74
C LEU A 10 -4.87 -15.38 -12.14
N GLY A 11 -4.32 -14.30 -12.65
CA GLY A 11 -3.56 -14.23 -13.91
C GLY A 11 -2.06 -14.20 -13.65
N ASN A 12 -1.34 -13.39 -14.42
CA ASN A 12 0.11 -13.22 -14.27
C ASN A 12 0.43 -12.35 -13.05
N LEU A 13 1.56 -12.64 -12.40
CA LEU A 13 2.12 -11.77 -11.38
C LEU A 13 2.49 -10.41 -12.00
N MET A 14 2.23 -9.34 -11.25
CA MET A 14 2.67 -7.99 -11.62
C MET A 14 4.09 -7.73 -11.10
N ASN A 15 4.37 -8.20 -9.89
CA ASN A 15 5.61 -8.00 -9.17
C ASN A 15 6.12 -9.34 -8.62
N ARG A 16 7.19 -9.28 -7.85
CA ARG A 16 7.70 -10.43 -7.10
C ARG A 16 6.76 -10.78 -5.93
N VAL A 17 6.84 -12.00 -5.46
CA VAL A 17 6.21 -12.42 -4.21
C VAL A 17 7.10 -11.98 -3.04
N ALA A 18 6.54 -11.25 -2.09
CA ALA A 18 7.17 -11.04 -0.79
C ALA A 18 6.74 -12.16 0.16
N VAL A 19 7.68 -12.68 0.96
CA VAL A 19 7.43 -13.78 1.89
C VAL A 19 7.87 -13.38 3.29
N GLY A 20 6.97 -13.55 4.25
CA GLY A 20 7.23 -13.36 5.67
C GLY A 20 7.69 -14.65 6.36
N SER A 21 8.35 -14.52 7.50
CA SER A 21 8.87 -15.64 8.29
C SER A 21 7.78 -16.58 8.81
N GLY A 22 6.53 -16.12 8.94
CA GLY A 22 5.37 -16.92 9.32
C GLY A 22 4.78 -17.79 8.18
N GLY A 23 5.44 -17.91 7.04
CA GLY A 23 4.96 -18.69 5.89
C GLY A 23 3.88 -18.01 5.06
N PHE A 24 3.62 -16.74 5.32
CA PHE A 24 2.73 -15.93 4.48
C PHE A 24 3.48 -15.35 3.29
N GLY A 25 2.79 -15.28 2.15
CA GLY A 25 3.24 -14.53 0.99
C GLY A 25 2.22 -13.51 0.56
N VAL A 26 2.69 -12.39 0.02
CA VAL A 26 1.87 -11.35 -0.59
C VAL A 26 2.44 -10.97 -1.95
N TYR A 27 1.57 -10.71 -2.89
CA TYR A 27 1.95 -10.36 -4.26
C TYR A 27 0.85 -9.58 -4.97
N ALA A 28 1.24 -8.73 -5.91
CA ALA A 28 0.29 -8.16 -6.85
C ALA A 28 0.13 -9.06 -8.08
N SER A 29 -1.09 -9.24 -8.53
CA SER A 29 -1.45 -10.09 -9.66
C SER A 29 -2.48 -9.42 -10.56
N TYR A 30 -2.40 -9.71 -11.85
CA TYR A 30 -3.54 -9.49 -12.72
C TYR A 30 -4.65 -10.49 -12.41
N LEU A 31 -5.87 -10.06 -12.64
CA LEU A 31 -7.07 -10.90 -12.56
C LEU A 31 -7.58 -11.17 -13.97
N THR A 32 -8.17 -12.35 -14.16
CA THR A 32 -8.90 -12.72 -15.37
C THR A 32 -10.37 -12.95 -15.05
N GLY A 33 -11.25 -12.77 -16.03
CA GLY A 33 -12.70 -12.84 -15.81
C GLY A 33 -13.33 -11.55 -15.29
N VAL A 34 -12.55 -10.44 -15.29
CA VAL A 34 -13.00 -9.10 -14.89
C VAL A 34 -12.59 -8.07 -15.95
N PRO A 35 -13.26 -6.90 -16.04
CA PRO A 35 -12.86 -5.82 -16.93
C PRO A 35 -11.40 -5.38 -16.69
N ALA A 36 -10.70 -4.95 -17.73
CA ALA A 36 -9.30 -4.54 -17.67
C ALA A 36 -9.04 -3.41 -16.63
N ALA A 37 -10.00 -2.51 -16.42
CA ALA A 37 -9.90 -1.46 -15.41
C ALA A 37 -9.87 -2.00 -13.96
N ASN A 38 -10.37 -3.22 -13.74
CA ASN A 38 -10.54 -3.84 -12.42
C ASN A 38 -9.63 -5.06 -12.26
N ASN A 39 -8.61 -5.20 -13.10
CA ASN A 39 -7.89 -6.47 -13.24
C ASN A 39 -6.59 -6.56 -12.43
N ARG A 40 -6.35 -5.65 -11.48
CA ARG A 40 -5.16 -5.70 -10.62
C ARG A 40 -5.58 -5.91 -9.17
N ALA A 41 -4.85 -6.76 -8.46
CA ALA A 41 -5.15 -7.06 -7.07
C ALA A 41 -3.88 -7.32 -6.26
N VAL A 42 -3.97 -7.05 -4.96
CA VAL A 42 -3.03 -7.56 -3.96
C VAL A 42 -3.63 -8.80 -3.34
N ILE A 43 -2.88 -9.88 -3.36
CA ILE A 43 -3.28 -11.21 -2.87
C ILE A 43 -2.34 -11.62 -1.75
N LYS A 44 -2.93 -12.12 -0.67
CA LYS A 44 -2.22 -12.76 0.44
C LYS A 44 -2.51 -14.25 0.44
N GLN A 45 -1.52 -15.07 0.75
CA GLN A 45 -1.67 -16.52 0.88
C GLN A 45 -0.77 -17.04 1.98
N ASN A 46 -1.28 -17.98 2.77
CA ASN A 46 -0.46 -18.75 3.69
C ASN A 46 0.05 -20.01 2.95
N PHE A 47 1.35 -20.06 2.69
CA PHE A 47 2.00 -21.19 2.01
C PHE A 47 2.25 -22.37 2.97
N GLY A 48 2.21 -22.15 4.29
CA GLY A 48 2.33 -23.19 5.31
C GLY A 48 1.03 -23.95 5.56
N SER A 49 -0.08 -23.55 4.94
CA SER A 49 -1.38 -24.20 5.06
C SER A 49 -2.08 -24.31 3.71
N ALA A 50 -3.04 -25.22 3.59
CA ALA A 50 -3.86 -25.37 2.38
C ALA A 50 -4.91 -24.26 2.20
N GLY A 51 -4.74 -23.11 2.85
CA GLY A 51 -5.66 -21.97 2.77
C GLY A 51 -5.74 -21.37 1.37
N ALA A 52 -6.95 -20.97 0.98
CA ALA A 52 -7.17 -20.27 -0.28
C ALA A 52 -6.49 -18.87 -0.26
N PRO A 53 -6.06 -18.34 -1.43
CA PRO A 53 -5.61 -16.96 -1.53
C PRO A 53 -6.70 -15.97 -1.06
N VAL A 54 -6.28 -14.95 -0.32
CA VAL A 54 -7.16 -13.89 0.18
C VAL A 54 -6.95 -12.63 -0.63
N LEU A 55 -8.03 -12.04 -1.10
CA LEU A 55 -8.03 -10.75 -1.77
C LEU A 55 -7.89 -9.64 -0.72
N VAL A 56 -6.77 -8.90 -0.75
CA VAL A 56 -6.50 -7.78 0.15
C VAL A 56 -7.01 -6.47 -0.42
N ALA A 57 -6.71 -6.21 -1.70
CA ALA A 57 -7.12 -4.99 -2.40
C ALA A 57 -7.27 -5.27 -3.89
N PHE A 58 -8.08 -4.47 -4.60
CA PHE A 58 -8.21 -4.56 -6.05
C PHE A 58 -8.49 -3.20 -6.68
N SER A 59 -8.14 -3.06 -7.96
CA SER A 59 -8.26 -1.83 -8.72
C SER A 59 -9.65 -1.65 -9.34
N GLY A 60 -9.94 -0.44 -9.78
CA GLY A 60 -11.05 -0.14 -10.69
C GLY A 60 -12.43 -0.02 -10.04
N VAL A 61 -12.55 -0.16 -8.74
CA VAL A 61 -13.79 0.02 -8.01
C VAL A 61 -13.59 1.10 -6.95
N ALA A 62 -14.49 2.09 -6.95
CA ALA A 62 -14.52 3.06 -5.86
C ALA A 62 -14.89 2.34 -4.57
N ASN A 63 -14.03 2.41 -3.57
CA ASN A 63 -14.28 1.77 -2.30
C ASN A 63 -13.74 2.60 -1.14
N SER A 64 -14.35 2.45 0.02
CA SER A 64 -13.96 3.15 1.25
C SER A 64 -12.62 2.68 1.81
N THR A 65 -12.08 1.56 1.33
CA THR A 65 -10.83 0.97 1.86
C THR A 65 -9.59 1.72 1.39
N THR A 66 -9.71 2.62 0.37
CA THR A 66 -8.61 3.51 0.00
C THR A 66 -8.30 4.56 1.06
N GLY A 67 -9.16 4.77 2.06
CA GLY A 67 -9.05 5.88 3.02
C GLY A 67 -9.35 7.25 2.42
N VAL A 68 -9.74 7.30 1.14
CA VAL A 68 -10.18 8.50 0.41
C VAL A 68 -11.60 8.25 -0.06
N ALA A 69 -12.51 9.15 0.27
CA ALA A 69 -13.93 9.04 -0.09
C ALA A 69 -14.07 8.87 -1.61
N ASN A 70 -14.72 7.80 -2.04
CA ASN A 70 -14.84 7.41 -3.45
C ASN A 70 -13.51 7.21 -4.19
N GLY A 71 -12.38 7.10 -3.47
CA GLY A 71 -11.09 6.80 -4.06
C GLY A 71 -11.07 5.41 -4.71
N MET A 72 -10.21 5.25 -5.70
CA MET A 72 -10.11 4.02 -6.48
C MET A 72 -8.64 3.65 -6.66
N PHE A 73 -8.26 2.42 -6.36
CA PHE A 73 -6.92 1.93 -6.69
C PHE A 73 -6.76 1.80 -8.21
N ASN A 74 -5.57 2.16 -8.68
CA ASN A 74 -5.17 2.01 -10.08
C ASN A 74 -4.14 0.90 -10.26
N THR A 75 -3.04 0.92 -9.47
CA THR A 75 -1.99 -0.10 -9.54
C THR A 75 -1.32 -0.28 -8.18
N PHE A 76 -0.66 -1.42 -7.99
CA PHE A 76 -0.03 -1.85 -6.75
C PHE A 76 1.45 -2.12 -6.94
N GLN A 77 2.26 -1.91 -5.91
CA GLN A 77 3.69 -2.20 -5.89
C GLN A 77 4.25 -2.28 -4.48
N SER A 78 5.47 -2.81 -4.36
CA SER A 78 6.23 -2.86 -3.11
C SER A 78 5.47 -3.57 -1.98
N GLU A 79 4.94 -4.75 -2.26
CA GLU A 79 4.22 -5.56 -1.29
C GLU A 79 5.19 -6.10 -0.23
N SER A 80 4.74 -6.14 1.03
CA SER A 80 5.43 -6.77 2.16
C SER A 80 4.44 -7.50 3.07
N VAL A 81 4.93 -8.50 3.79
CA VAL A 81 4.14 -9.26 4.76
C VAL A 81 5.03 -9.61 5.94
N ASN A 82 4.49 -9.52 7.17
CA ASN A 82 5.19 -9.89 8.39
C ASN A 82 4.90 -11.34 8.82
N ALA A 83 5.47 -11.76 9.95
CA ALA A 83 5.29 -13.11 10.48
C ALA A 83 3.84 -13.44 10.86
N SER A 84 3.04 -12.45 11.25
CA SER A 84 1.62 -12.59 11.61
C SER A 84 0.69 -12.66 10.40
N GLY A 85 1.21 -12.39 9.19
CA GLY A 85 0.42 -12.31 7.97
C GLY A 85 -0.26 -10.95 7.75
N GLU A 86 0.08 -9.91 8.52
CA GLU A 86 -0.29 -8.55 8.17
C GLU A 86 0.46 -8.14 6.92
N THR A 87 -0.17 -7.36 6.07
CA THR A 87 0.40 -6.94 4.79
C THR A 87 0.48 -5.43 4.66
N ALA A 88 1.51 -4.96 3.96
CA ALA A 88 1.58 -3.58 3.53
C ALA A 88 1.97 -3.51 2.06
N PHE A 89 1.51 -2.46 1.38
CA PHE A 89 1.82 -2.21 -0.02
C PHE A 89 1.71 -0.74 -0.35
N MET A 90 2.44 -0.32 -1.36
CA MET A 90 2.25 0.98 -1.99
C MET A 90 1.30 0.84 -3.17
N ALA A 91 0.53 1.89 -3.43
CA ALA A 91 -0.37 1.92 -4.57
C ALA A 91 -0.53 3.34 -5.11
N TYR A 92 -0.83 3.42 -6.41
CA TYR A 92 -1.41 4.60 -7.00
C TYR A 92 -2.93 4.52 -6.97
N MET A 93 -3.55 5.62 -6.63
CA MET A 93 -4.98 5.84 -6.83
C MET A 93 -5.22 6.44 -8.22
N LYS A 94 -6.43 6.27 -8.74
CA LYS A 94 -6.82 6.83 -10.03
C LYS A 94 -7.09 8.33 -9.91
N THR A 95 -6.30 9.14 -10.60
CA THR A 95 -6.51 10.59 -10.67
C THR A 95 -7.87 10.93 -11.30
N GLY A 96 -8.48 12.03 -10.83
CA GLY A 96 -9.80 12.47 -11.26
C GLY A 96 -10.97 11.69 -10.63
N VAL A 97 -10.71 10.75 -9.74
CA VAL A 97 -11.72 9.96 -9.02
C VAL A 97 -11.60 10.24 -7.52
N GLY A 98 -12.70 10.52 -6.83
CA GLY A 98 -12.69 10.82 -5.40
C GLY A 98 -11.88 12.07 -5.03
N GLY A 99 -11.70 13.03 -5.93
CA GLY A 99 -10.88 14.22 -5.70
C GLY A 99 -9.37 13.98 -5.75
N VAL A 100 -8.92 12.78 -6.10
CA VAL A 100 -7.50 12.44 -6.22
C VAL A 100 -6.87 13.19 -7.41
N THR A 101 -5.71 13.78 -7.17
CA THR A 101 -4.89 14.49 -8.17
C THR A 101 -3.53 13.82 -8.31
N SER A 102 -2.73 14.17 -9.30
CA SER A 102 -1.36 13.69 -9.44
C SER A 102 -0.39 14.18 -8.35
N ALA A 103 -0.87 15.03 -7.45
CA ALA A 103 -0.10 15.53 -6.32
C ALA A 103 -0.36 14.74 -5.03
N ASP A 104 -1.27 13.79 -5.06
CA ASP A 104 -1.72 13.04 -3.88
C ASP A 104 -2.27 11.66 -4.24
N ASP A 105 -1.88 11.12 -5.42
CA ASP A 105 -2.36 9.84 -5.90
C ASP A 105 -1.56 8.64 -5.38
N TRP A 106 -0.44 8.86 -4.73
CA TRP A 106 0.39 7.78 -4.19
C TRP A 106 0.23 7.65 -2.68
N GLY A 107 0.12 6.41 -2.21
CA GLY A 107 0.02 6.11 -0.79
C GLY A 107 0.63 4.79 -0.38
N LEU A 108 0.69 4.58 0.94
CA LEU A 108 1.09 3.36 1.62
C LEU A 108 -0.08 2.86 2.46
N TRP A 109 -0.45 1.62 2.28
CA TRP A 109 -1.53 0.95 3.00
C TRP A 109 -0.99 -0.21 3.82
N ARG A 110 -1.67 -0.47 4.96
CA ARG A 110 -1.47 -1.66 5.79
C ARG A 110 -2.80 -2.38 5.97
N GLU A 111 -2.79 -3.68 5.80
CA GLU A 111 -3.90 -4.58 6.13
C GLU A 111 -3.58 -5.32 7.42
N THR A 112 -4.51 -5.27 8.35
CA THR A 112 -4.48 -5.99 9.63
C THR A 112 -5.79 -6.77 9.76
N GLY A 113 -5.97 -7.51 10.85
CA GLY A 113 -7.24 -8.18 11.15
C GLY A 113 -8.45 -7.23 11.23
N GLY A 114 -8.22 -5.92 11.35
CA GLY A 114 -9.24 -4.87 11.34
C GLY A 114 -9.57 -4.31 9.96
N GLY A 115 -8.88 -4.75 8.91
CA GLY A 115 -9.09 -4.29 7.54
C GLY A 115 -7.93 -3.43 6.99
N LEU A 116 -8.15 -2.86 5.82
CA LEU A 116 -7.16 -2.06 5.10
C LEU A 116 -7.20 -0.61 5.57
N GLN A 117 -6.03 -0.05 5.90
CA GLN A 117 -5.85 1.32 6.39
C GLN A 117 -4.83 2.07 5.54
N LEU A 118 -5.13 3.34 5.21
CA LEU A 118 -4.18 4.27 4.60
C LEU A 118 -3.26 4.82 5.70
N MET A 119 -1.97 4.58 5.58
CA MET A 119 -0.96 4.94 6.58
C MET A 119 -0.25 6.25 6.23
N LEU A 120 0.13 6.42 4.97
CA LEU A 120 0.74 7.64 4.44
C LEU A 120 0.20 7.93 3.04
N ARG A 121 0.13 9.21 2.71
CA ARG A 121 -0.25 9.65 1.36
C ARG A 121 0.65 10.78 0.90
N GLU A 122 1.01 10.80 -0.37
CA GLU A 122 1.60 11.95 -1.02
C GLU A 122 0.77 13.22 -0.79
N GLY A 123 1.41 14.36 -0.63
CA GLY A 123 0.76 15.63 -0.31
C GLY A 123 0.41 15.85 1.17
N GLN A 124 0.48 14.82 2.02
CA GLN A 124 0.29 15.00 3.46
C GLN A 124 1.49 15.71 4.10
N GLN A 125 1.22 16.57 5.11
CA GLN A 125 2.27 17.20 5.92
C GLN A 125 3.17 16.12 6.53
N ALA A 126 4.47 16.24 6.36
CA ALA A 126 5.43 15.33 6.96
C ALA A 126 5.65 15.67 8.44
N PRO A 127 5.30 14.76 9.38
CA PRO A 127 5.51 14.99 10.81
C PRO A 127 6.98 15.24 11.13
N GLY A 128 7.25 16.15 12.08
CA GLY A 128 8.61 16.53 12.48
C GLY A 128 9.35 17.41 11.47
N ARG A 129 8.66 17.87 10.41
CA ARG A 129 9.24 18.79 9.40
C ARG A 129 8.48 20.13 9.42
N PRO A 130 9.12 21.22 8.92
CA PRO A 130 8.49 22.55 8.87
C PRO A 130 7.13 22.50 8.15
N ALA A 131 6.23 23.41 8.55
CA ALA A 131 4.92 23.53 7.92
C ALA A 131 5.04 23.75 6.41
N GLY A 132 4.24 23.02 5.63
CA GLY A 132 4.27 23.02 4.17
C GLY A 132 5.29 22.06 3.55
N ALA A 133 6.11 21.36 4.35
CA ALA A 133 6.91 20.24 3.88
C ALA A 133 6.01 18.97 3.84
N VAL A 134 5.70 18.50 2.65
CA VAL A 134 4.78 17.39 2.43
C VAL A 134 5.49 16.20 1.82
N PHE A 135 4.98 14.99 2.05
CA PHE A 135 5.45 13.79 1.38
C PHE A 135 5.31 13.93 -0.14
N HIS A 136 6.34 13.51 -0.88
CA HIS A 136 6.36 13.51 -2.33
C HIS A 136 6.47 12.09 -2.89
N ILE A 137 7.60 11.43 -2.69
CA ILE A 137 7.80 10.06 -3.16
C ILE A 137 7.96 9.15 -1.94
N LEU A 138 7.10 8.16 -1.81
CA LEU A 138 7.27 7.08 -0.84
C LEU A 138 8.18 6.03 -1.51
N SER A 139 9.49 6.08 -1.18
CA SER A 139 10.51 5.33 -1.93
C SER A 139 10.55 3.85 -1.55
N GLN A 140 10.51 3.57 -0.24
CA GLN A 140 10.55 2.21 0.31
C GLN A 140 9.79 2.15 1.63
N HIS A 141 9.31 0.97 1.97
CA HIS A 141 8.78 0.69 3.29
C HIS A 141 9.21 -0.70 3.78
N TRP A 142 9.23 -0.86 5.08
CA TRP A 142 9.47 -2.12 5.77
C TRP A 142 8.36 -2.32 6.79
N LEU A 143 7.63 -3.41 6.67
CA LEU A 143 6.65 -3.84 7.66
C LEU A 143 7.38 -4.66 8.72
N LEU A 144 7.24 -4.27 9.98
CA LEU A 144 7.87 -4.92 11.12
C LEU A 144 6.99 -6.05 11.65
N ASP A 145 7.59 -6.97 12.41
CA ASP A 145 6.85 -8.13 12.96
C ASP A 145 5.81 -7.74 14.03
N ASP A 146 5.98 -6.58 14.67
CA ASP A 146 4.99 -6.02 15.58
C ASP A 146 3.84 -5.28 14.89
N GLY A 147 3.90 -5.15 13.56
CA GLY A 147 2.93 -4.41 12.75
C GLY A 147 3.25 -2.93 12.56
N GLY A 148 4.30 -2.40 13.21
CA GLY A 148 4.84 -1.09 12.89
C GLY A 148 5.48 -1.04 11.51
N MET A 149 5.82 0.15 11.02
CA MET A 149 6.48 0.30 9.72
C MET A 149 7.59 1.35 9.77
N VAL A 150 8.61 1.16 8.94
CA VAL A 150 9.61 2.18 8.63
C VAL A 150 9.42 2.60 7.19
N VAL A 151 9.49 3.89 6.89
CA VAL A 151 9.28 4.43 5.55
C VAL A 151 10.39 5.39 5.19
N LEU A 152 11.01 5.17 4.04
CA LEU A 152 11.90 6.13 3.38
C LEU A 152 11.09 6.94 2.37
N ALA A 153 11.11 8.26 2.50
CA ALA A 153 10.37 9.13 1.61
C ALA A 153 11.16 10.40 1.24
N THR A 154 10.80 10.99 0.12
CA THR A 154 11.21 12.34 -0.22
C THR A 154 10.10 13.35 0.08
N LEU A 155 10.50 14.59 0.25
CA LEU A 155 9.61 15.70 0.55
C LEU A 155 9.64 16.73 -0.57
N ARG A 156 8.57 17.52 -0.64
CA ARG A 156 8.49 18.75 -1.43
C ARG A 156 7.75 19.83 -0.65
N GLY A 157 7.79 21.06 -1.15
CA GLY A 157 7.03 22.17 -0.59
C GLY A 157 7.91 23.23 0.06
N THR A 158 7.29 24.04 0.93
CA THR A 158 7.95 25.19 1.55
C THR A 158 9.11 24.74 2.45
N ASN A 159 10.25 25.42 2.33
CA ASN A 159 11.46 25.15 3.11
C ASN A 159 12.10 23.76 2.87
N VAL A 160 11.69 23.06 1.82
CA VAL A 160 12.34 21.83 1.37
C VAL A 160 13.44 22.17 0.36
N THR A 161 14.65 21.71 0.63
CA THR A 161 15.84 21.86 -0.19
C THR A 161 16.47 20.50 -0.46
N SER A 162 17.45 20.41 -1.33
CA SER A 162 18.17 19.13 -1.56
C SER A 162 18.85 18.58 -0.31
N ALA A 163 19.14 19.41 0.69
CA ALA A 163 19.78 18.99 1.94
C ALA A 163 18.80 18.35 2.93
N ASN A 164 17.48 18.59 2.79
CA ASN A 164 16.47 18.10 3.74
C ASN A 164 15.25 17.46 3.04
N SER A 165 15.38 17.15 1.76
CA SER A 165 14.28 16.58 0.95
C SER A 165 14.07 15.09 1.14
N THR A 166 14.89 14.41 1.92
CA THR A 166 14.77 12.96 2.19
C THR A 166 14.75 12.74 3.69
N GLY A 167 13.99 11.74 4.13
CA GLY A 167 13.92 11.37 5.54
C GLY A 167 13.38 9.97 5.73
N ILE A 168 13.48 9.51 6.97
CA ILE A 168 12.95 8.23 7.42
C ILE A 168 11.91 8.50 8.51
N TRP A 169 10.78 7.84 8.40
CA TRP A 169 9.68 7.91 9.36
C TRP A 169 9.37 6.53 9.90
N HIS A 170 8.99 6.50 11.17
CA HIS A 170 8.39 5.35 11.81
C HIS A 170 6.88 5.55 11.91
N ILE A 171 6.12 4.52 11.63
CA ILE A 171 4.69 4.44 11.85
C ILE A 171 4.48 3.34 12.88
N ASP A 172 3.94 3.69 14.04
CA ASP A 172 3.69 2.70 15.08
C ASP A 172 2.47 1.81 14.77
N THR A 173 2.19 0.87 15.64
CA THR A 173 1.06 -0.07 15.50
C THR A 173 -0.30 0.63 15.52
N ALA A 174 -0.40 1.80 16.17
CA ALA A 174 -1.59 2.64 16.20
C ALA A 174 -1.73 3.55 14.97
N GLY A 175 -0.71 3.59 14.08
CA GLY A 175 -0.68 4.45 12.89
C GLY A 175 -0.13 5.85 13.13
N VAL A 176 0.48 6.11 14.29
CA VAL A 176 1.11 7.40 14.57
C VAL A 176 2.45 7.50 13.85
N VAL A 177 2.62 8.56 13.08
CA VAL A 177 3.80 8.80 12.26
C VAL A 177 4.77 9.72 12.98
N SER A 178 6.02 9.31 13.11
CA SER A 178 7.11 10.10 13.71
C SER A 178 8.36 10.08 12.84
N VAL A 179 9.08 11.21 12.79
CA VAL A 179 10.35 11.28 12.04
C VAL A 179 11.47 10.58 12.83
N LEU A 180 12.31 9.81 12.12
CA LEU A 180 13.53 9.21 12.65
C LEU A 180 14.79 9.98 12.22
N LEU A 181 14.84 10.47 10.97
CA LEU A 181 15.93 11.19 10.33
C LEU A 181 15.42 12.25 9.39
#